data_b909ef8ca22dfba7196199dde4451565
#
_entry.id   b909ef8ca22dfba7196199dde4451565
#
_cell.length_a   1.000
_cell.length_b   1.000
_cell.length_c   1.000
_cell.angle_alpha   90.00
_cell.angle_beta   90.00
_cell.angle_gamma   90.00
#
_symmetry.space_group_name_H-M   'P 1'
#
loop_
_entity.id
_entity.type
_entity.pdbx_description
1 polymer ?
#
loop_
_entity_poly.entity_id
_entity_poly.type
_entity_poly.pdbx_seq_one_letter_code
_entity_poly.pdbx_strand_id
1 'polypeptide(L)'
;QNRLIRHILDNCVARYDCPAARNFALGRYEAPLPTSRTCNARCVGCISAQEADSPVATTPQCRLEFTPTPEEVAQVMTVHAARETRTPIYSFGQGCEGDPLMNPDLLEESVRLFRSQGGEGTVNCNTNASRPEAVARLATVGLTSLRVSLNSARPDHYARYYRPTNYSLEDVRQAIRTGRSLGLWVSLNLLYFPGITDTEAELEALARLVGEDGVSMIQWRNLNIDPEWHFRQMHAATAALAPDPTQPPADVPAEGLDPEPGMGLTRFMKRLKKVCPWLRYGYFNPYLGTQAEVSAPPPGPWEFPTPEIDATEE
;
A
#
# COMPACT_ATOMS: atom_id res chain seq x y z
N GLN A 1 -18.33 24.73 -8.29
CA GLN A 1 -16.98 24.37 -8.71
C GLN A 1 -16.43 23.28 -7.78
N ASN A 2 -15.93 22.18 -8.35
CA ASN A 2 -15.45 21.01 -7.57
C ASN A 2 -14.17 21.37 -6.78
N ARG A 3 -14.25 21.31 -5.45
CA ARG A 3 -13.12 21.63 -4.54
C ARG A 3 -11.99 20.61 -4.67
N LEU A 4 -12.32 19.33 -4.90
CA LEU A 4 -11.33 18.27 -5.04
C LEU A 4 -10.51 18.41 -6.32
N ILE A 5 -11.13 18.73 -7.45
CA ILE A 5 -10.42 19.04 -8.70
C ILE A 5 -9.47 20.22 -8.49
N ARG A 6 -9.93 21.28 -7.83
CA ARG A 6 -9.08 22.43 -7.52
C ARG A 6 -7.90 22.02 -6.65
N HIS A 7 -8.13 21.25 -5.58
CA HIS A 7 -7.06 20.75 -4.72
C HIS A 7 -6.03 19.91 -5.50
N ILE A 8 -6.49 19.01 -6.39
CA ILE A 8 -5.59 18.21 -7.22
C ILE A 8 -4.73 19.12 -8.11
N LEU A 9 -5.32 20.14 -8.75
CA LEU A 9 -4.58 21.01 -9.65
C LEU A 9 -3.66 21.99 -8.91
N ASP A 10 -4.19 22.73 -7.92
CA ASP A 10 -3.46 23.81 -7.26
C ASP A 10 -2.44 23.29 -6.24
N ASN A 11 -2.82 22.27 -5.46
CA ASN A 11 -1.96 21.74 -4.40
C ASN A 11 -1.10 20.59 -4.92
N CYS A 12 -1.71 19.56 -5.50
CA CYS A 12 -0.94 18.37 -5.86
C CYS A 12 -0.09 18.57 -7.13
N VAL A 13 -0.59 19.27 -8.14
CA VAL A 13 0.17 19.55 -9.37
C VAL A 13 1.08 20.76 -9.19
N ALA A 14 0.48 21.95 -8.93
CA ALA A 14 1.24 23.20 -9.00
C ALA A 14 2.23 23.36 -7.84
N ARG A 15 1.87 22.92 -6.62
CA ARG A 15 2.73 23.08 -5.44
C ARG A 15 3.69 21.91 -5.24
N TYR A 16 3.24 20.65 -5.41
CA TYR A 16 4.02 19.47 -5.07
C TYR A 16 4.54 18.69 -6.27
N ASP A 17 4.20 19.08 -7.49
CA ASP A 17 4.59 18.39 -8.73
C ASP A 17 4.33 16.88 -8.69
N CYS A 18 3.21 16.47 -8.07
CA CYS A 18 2.84 15.08 -7.85
C CYS A 18 2.62 14.36 -9.20
N PRO A 19 3.36 13.28 -9.50
CA PRO A 19 3.23 12.56 -10.78
C PRO A 19 1.83 12.02 -11.04
N ALA A 20 1.14 11.50 -10.02
CA ALA A 20 -0.23 11.00 -10.15
C ALA A 20 -1.22 12.14 -10.48
N ALA A 21 -1.09 13.29 -9.82
CA ALA A 21 -1.92 14.45 -10.09
C ALA A 21 -1.63 15.05 -11.49
N ARG A 22 -0.37 15.03 -11.93
CA ARG A 22 -0.02 15.44 -13.30
C ARG A 22 -0.66 14.54 -14.35
N ASN A 23 -0.79 13.25 -14.12
CA ASN A 23 -1.51 12.34 -15.02
C ASN A 23 -2.97 12.76 -15.16
N PHE A 24 -3.65 13.10 -14.08
CA PHE A 24 -5.01 13.66 -14.13
C PHE A 24 -5.07 14.97 -14.94
N ALA A 25 -4.16 15.91 -14.65
CA ALA A 25 -4.09 17.20 -15.35
C ALA A 25 -3.87 17.04 -16.87
N LEU A 26 -3.10 16.03 -17.27
CA LEU A 26 -2.78 15.72 -18.68
C LEU A 26 -3.77 14.75 -19.34
N GLY A 27 -4.73 14.19 -18.60
CA GLY A 27 -5.70 13.21 -19.11
C GLY A 27 -5.04 11.91 -19.54
N ARG A 28 -4.18 11.31 -18.69
CA ARG A 28 -3.50 10.04 -18.98
C ARG A 28 -3.48 9.11 -17.78
N TYR A 29 -3.50 7.82 -18.05
CA TYR A 29 -3.30 6.72 -17.11
C TYR A 29 -4.18 6.79 -15.86
N GLU A 30 -3.67 7.37 -14.77
CA GLU A 30 -4.20 7.24 -13.42
C GLU A 30 -4.54 8.61 -12.82
N ALA A 31 -5.76 8.74 -12.28
CA ALA A 31 -6.20 9.91 -11.52
C ALA A 31 -6.15 9.63 -10.01
N PRO A 32 -5.59 10.53 -9.19
CA PRO A 32 -5.66 10.42 -7.74
C PRO A 32 -7.04 10.84 -7.22
N LEU A 33 -7.50 10.11 -6.20
CA LEU A 33 -8.77 10.39 -5.50
C LEU A 33 -8.50 10.59 -4.01
N PRO A 34 -7.96 11.73 -3.57
CA PRO A 34 -7.73 11.99 -2.15
C PRO A 34 -9.05 12.17 -1.39
N THR A 35 -9.25 11.38 -0.32
CA THR A 35 -10.53 11.27 0.40
C THR A 35 -10.41 11.26 1.91
N SER A 36 -9.23 10.94 2.46
CA SER A 36 -9.06 10.78 3.90
C SER A 36 -8.07 11.77 4.50
N ARG A 37 -8.48 12.39 5.61
CA ARG A 37 -7.61 13.25 6.42
C ARG A 37 -6.86 12.48 7.51
N THR A 38 -7.32 11.27 7.85
CA THR A 38 -6.86 10.49 9.00
C THR A 38 -6.24 9.17 8.57
N CYS A 39 -5.40 8.62 9.45
CA CYS A 39 -4.80 7.30 9.29
C CYS A 39 -4.72 6.65 10.67
N ASN A 40 -4.83 5.34 10.75
CA ASN A 40 -4.64 4.55 11.97
C ASN A 40 -3.26 3.92 12.07
N ALA A 41 -2.30 4.46 11.33
CA ALA A 41 -0.88 4.12 11.41
C ALA A 41 -0.03 5.39 11.59
N ARG A 42 1.14 5.24 12.21
CA ARG A 42 2.15 6.29 12.43
C ARG A 42 3.48 5.87 11.82
N CYS A 43 3.45 5.60 10.49
CA CYS A 43 4.57 5.02 9.77
C CYS A 43 5.85 5.87 9.91
N VAL A 44 6.98 5.23 10.13
CA VAL A 44 8.30 5.86 10.21
C VAL A 44 8.61 6.73 8.98
N GLY A 45 8.25 6.26 7.79
CA GLY A 45 8.44 6.96 6.51
C GLY A 45 7.17 7.60 5.95
N CYS A 46 6.24 8.08 6.78
CA CYS A 46 5.02 8.73 6.28
C CYS A 46 5.34 10.03 5.55
N ILE A 47 4.85 10.17 4.32
CA ILE A 47 5.09 11.37 3.50
C ILE A 47 4.09 12.49 3.76
N SER A 48 2.99 12.21 4.48
CA SER A 48 1.91 13.19 4.72
C SER A 48 1.70 13.55 6.19
N ALA A 49 2.33 12.85 7.11
CA ALA A 49 2.33 13.18 8.54
C ALA A 49 3.59 12.63 9.22
N GLN A 50 4.29 13.49 9.93
CA GLN A 50 5.42 13.12 10.78
C GLN A 50 5.12 13.58 12.22
N GLU A 51 5.65 12.86 13.19
CA GLU A 51 5.55 13.25 14.60
C GLU A 51 6.39 14.51 14.85
N ALA A 52 5.97 15.33 15.80
CA ALA A 52 6.60 16.64 16.04
C ALA A 52 8.07 16.56 16.49
N ASP A 53 8.45 15.44 17.09
CA ASP A 53 9.79 15.10 17.56
C ASP A 53 10.60 14.26 16.55
N SER A 54 10.03 13.98 15.38
CA SER A 54 10.74 13.30 14.32
C SER A 54 11.90 14.16 13.83
N PRO A 55 13.11 13.60 13.66
CA PRO A 55 14.24 14.31 13.04
C PRO A 55 14.02 14.57 11.55
N VAL A 56 12.98 13.99 10.96
CA VAL A 56 12.51 14.30 9.62
C VAL A 56 11.80 15.66 9.67
N ALA A 57 12.49 16.69 9.28
CA ALA A 57 12.12 18.09 9.55
C ALA A 57 10.79 18.54 8.95
N THR A 58 10.31 17.91 7.88
CA THR A 58 9.05 18.31 7.21
C THR A 58 8.42 17.14 6.46
N THR A 59 7.09 17.09 6.45
CA THR A 59 6.37 16.21 5.53
C THR A 59 6.49 16.71 4.09
N PRO A 60 6.83 15.85 3.11
CA PRO A 60 6.89 16.25 1.70
C PRO A 60 5.56 16.77 1.16
N GLN A 61 4.44 16.30 1.69
CA GLN A 61 3.10 16.68 1.24
C GLN A 61 2.16 16.86 2.43
N CYS A 62 1.41 17.97 2.45
CA CYS A 62 0.34 18.16 3.44
C CYS A 62 -0.88 17.30 3.07
N ARG A 63 -1.56 16.80 4.10
CA ARG A 63 -2.85 16.12 3.91
C ARG A 63 -3.92 17.09 3.47
N LEU A 64 -4.92 16.53 2.80
CA LEU A 64 -6.17 17.20 2.45
C LEU A 64 -6.79 17.89 3.68
N GLU A 65 -7.18 19.18 3.56
CA GLU A 65 -7.73 19.96 4.68
C GLU A 65 -9.25 19.84 4.85
N PHE A 66 -9.93 19.26 3.86
CA PHE A 66 -11.38 19.04 3.86
C PHE A 66 -11.73 17.59 3.53
N THR A 67 -12.93 17.17 3.84
CA THR A 67 -13.49 15.91 3.36
C THR A 67 -14.31 16.19 2.11
N PRO A 68 -13.99 15.60 0.93
CA PRO A 68 -14.80 15.79 -0.26
C PRO A 68 -16.15 15.07 -0.13
N THR A 69 -17.12 15.45 -0.97
CA THR A 69 -18.38 14.71 -1.09
C THR A 69 -18.24 13.56 -2.10
N PRO A 70 -19.14 12.56 -2.08
CA PRO A 70 -19.16 11.49 -3.10
C PRO A 70 -19.26 12.03 -4.52
N GLU A 71 -20.03 13.10 -4.72
CA GLU A 71 -20.21 13.75 -6.03
C GLU A 71 -18.92 14.43 -6.50
N GLU A 72 -18.17 15.05 -5.58
CA GLU A 72 -16.89 15.66 -5.92
C GLU A 72 -15.89 14.60 -6.38
N VAL A 73 -15.85 13.44 -5.72
CA VAL A 73 -14.98 12.31 -6.09
C VAL A 73 -15.43 11.69 -7.41
N ALA A 74 -16.71 11.36 -7.55
CA ALA A 74 -17.27 10.80 -8.79
C ALA A 74 -17.04 11.72 -9.99
N GLN A 75 -17.12 13.05 -9.79
CA GLN A 75 -16.83 14.01 -10.86
C GLN A 75 -15.36 13.99 -11.29
N VAL A 76 -14.38 13.79 -10.36
CA VAL A 76 -12.97 13.58 -10.74
C VAL A 76 -12.85 12.37 -11.65
N MET A 77 -13.52 11.25 -11.30
CA MET A 77 -13.51 10.02 -12.07
C MET A 77 -14.12 10.25 -13.47
N THR A 78 -15.27 10.90 -13.55
CA THR A 78 -15.96 11.21 -14.82
C THR A 78 -15.12 12.12 -15.72
N VAL A 79 -14.52 13.17 -15.15
CA VAL A 79 -13.63 14.08 -15.91
C VAL A 79 -12.41 13.34 -16.44
N HIS A 80 -11.84 12.43 -15.66
CA HIS A 80 -10.70 11.62 -16.09
C HIS A 80 -11.10 10.64 -17.19
N ALA A 81 -12.22 9.92 -17.03
CA ALA A 81 -12.75 8.98 -18.02
C ALA A 81 -13.01 9.64 -19.39
N ALA A 82 -13.48 10.86 -19.39
CA ALA A 82 -13.73 11.62 -20.63
C ALA A 82 -12.44 12.00 -21.38
N ARG A 83 -11.29 11.99 -20.70
CA ARG A 83 -9.98 12.39 -21.25
C ARG A 83 -9.04 11.22 -21.49
N GLU A 84 -9.04 10.22 -20.62
CA GLU A 84 -8.33 8.95 -20.79
C GLU A 84 -9.35 7.86 -21.14
N THR A 85 -9.56 7.65 -22.44
CA THR A 85 -10.63 6.76 -22.93
C THR A 85 -10.20 5.32 -23.15
N ARG A 86 -8.90 5.01 -23.04
CA ARG A 86 -8.35 3.67 -23.34
C ARG A 86 -8.13 2.84 -22.07
N THR A 87 -7.48 3.42 -21.09
CA THR A 87 -7.01 2.69 -19.91
C THR A 87 -7.17 3.50 -18.62
N PRO A 88 -8.38 4.06 -18.33
CA PRO A 88 -8.55 4.92 -17.17
C PRO A 88 -8.42 4.14 -15.87
N ILE A 89 -7.58 4.64 -14.98
CA ILE A 89 -7.39 4.15 -13.63
C ILE A 89 -7.70 5.27 -12.62
N TYR A 90 -8.41 4.94 -11.58
CA TYR A 90 -8.80 5.87 -10.50
C TYR A 90 -8.28 5.31 -9.19
N SER A 91 -7.44 6.07 -8.47
CA SER A 91 -6.75 5.53 -7.29
C SER A 91 -6.97 6.37 -6.05
N PHE A 92 -7.60 5.77 -5.06
CA PHE A 92 -7.58 6.23 -3.69
C PHE A 92 -6.20 5.98 -3.05
N GLY A 93 -5.83 6.76 -2.02
CA GLY A 93 -4.62 6.52 -1.25
C GLY A 93 -3.32 6.98 -1.93
N GLN A 94 -3.33 8.11 -2.62
CA GLN A 94 -2.17 8.65 -3.36
C GLN A 94 -1.41 9.72 -2.54
N GLY A 95 -0.81 9.35 -1.42
CA GLY A 95 0.23 10.12 -0.75
C GLY A 95 -0.16 11.40 -0.01
N CYS A 96 -0.99 12.28 -0.58
CA CYS A 96 -1.42 13.55 0.02
C CYS A 96 -2.64 13.42 0.94
N GLU A 97 -2.87 12.24 1.45
CA GLU A 97 -4.00 11.92 2.32
C GLU A 97 -3.58 10.98 3.46
N GLY A 98 -4.51 10.69 4.36
CA GLY A 98 -4.40 9.60 5.31
C GLY A 98 -4.62 8.24 4.64
N ASP A 99 -5.15 7.28 5.37
CA ASP A 99 -5.55 6.01 4.75
C ASP A 99 -7.00 6.10 4.26
N PRO A 100 -7.30 5.76 3.00
CA PRO A 100 -8.65 5.87 2.45
C PRO A 100 -9.67 5.01 3.19
N LEU A 101 -9.29 3.84 3.73
CA LEU A 101 -10.20 2.98 4.50
C LEU A 101 -10.63 3.59 5.85
N MET A 102 -10.11 4.76 6.23
CA MET A 102 -10.65 5.52 7.37
C MET A 102 -11.97 6.22 7.04
N ASN A 103 -12.34 6.30 5.76
CA ASN A 103 -13.59 6.89 5.31
C ASN A 103 -14.31 5.99 4.27
N PRO A 104 -14.64 4.73 4.64
CA PRO A 104 -15.13 3.73 3.70
C PRO A 104 -16.49 4.10 3.09
N ASP A 105 -17.35 4.79 3.82
CA ASP A 105 -18.68 5.21 3.33
C ASP A 105 -18.56 6.18 2.15
N LEU A 106 -17.63 7.14 2.25
CA LEU A 106 -17.34 8.06 1.16
C LEU A 106 -16.84 7.33 -0.09
N LEU A 107 -15.90 6.40 0.09
CA LEU A 107 -15.36 5.62 -1.03
C LEU A 107 -16.46 4.80 -1.70
N GLU A 108 -17.24 4.07 -0.90
CA GLU A 108 -18.33 3.21 -1.39
C GLU A 108 -19.33 4.02 -2.20
N GLU A 109 -19.81 5.13 -1.66
CA GLU A 109 -20.80 5.96 -2.33
C GLU A 109 -20.25 6.63 -3.60
N SER A 110 -18.99 7.07 -3.56
CA SER A 110 -18.32 7.65 -4.73
C SER A 110 -18.21 6.64 -5.88
N VAL A 111 -17.79 5.41 -5.59
CA VAL A 111 -17.66 4.35 -6.61
C VAL A 111 -19.04 3.94 -7.11
N ARG A 112 -20.02 3.77 -6.22
CA ARG A 112 -21.40 3.44 -6.60
C ARG A 112 -21.98 4.52 -7.52
N LEU A 113 -21.83 5.78 -7.17
CA LEU A 113 -22.32 6.90 -7.99
C LEU A 113 -21.66 6.90 -9.38
N PHE A 114 -20.35 6.76 -9.45
CA PHE A 114 -19.62 6.69 -10.71
C PHE A 114 -20.09 5.50 -11.58
N ARG A 115 -20.18 4.30 -11.01
CA ARG A 115 -20.61 3.09 -11.71
C ARG A 115 -22.07 3.17 -12.17
N SER A 116 -22.98 3.73 -11.37
CA SER A 116 -24.39 3.91 -11.72
C SER A 116 -24.60 4.85 -12.92
N GLN A 117 -23.64 5.73 -13.20
CA GLN A 117 -23.62 6.61 -14.36
C GLN A 117 -22.96 5.98 -15.59
N GLY A 118 -22.67 4.68 -15.57
CA GLY A 118 -21.99 3.97 -16.65
C GLY A 118 -20.47 4.17 -16.67
N GLY A 119 -19.89 4.62 -15.55
CA GLY A 119 -18.44 4.82 -15.45
C GLY A 119 -17.67 3.49 -15.56
N GLU A 120 -16.68 3.43 -16.43
CA GLU A 120 -15.84 2.25 -16.68
C GLU A 120 -14.38 2.49 -16.26
N GLY A 121 -13.59 1.43 -16.25
CA GLY A 121 -12.16 1.46 -15.92
C GLY A 121 -11.83 0.92 -14.53
N THR A 122 -10.54 0.89 -14.24
CA THR A 122 -10.00 0.30 -13.00
C THR A 122 -10.13 1.25 -11.83
N VAL A 123 -10.80 0.82 -10.77
CA VAL A 123 -10.80 1.51 -9.47
C VAL A 123 -9.84 0.79 -8.55
N ASN A 124 -8.82 1.49 -8.08
CA ASN A 124 -7.77 0.97 -7.22
C ASN A 124 -7.78 1.67 -5.85
N CYS A 125 -7.43 0.94 -4.80
CA CYS A 125 -7.25 1.49 -3.47
C CYS A 125 -5.84 1.16 -2.96
N ASN A 126 -5.01 2.20 -2.75
CA ASN A 126 -3.74 2.09 -2.06
C ASN A 126 -3.99 2.32 -0.57
N THR A 127 -3.64 1.37 0.28
CA THR A 127 -4.02 1.42 1.69
C THR A 127 -3.07 0.58 2.54
N ASN A 128 -3.06 0.83 3.85
CA ASN A 128 -2.47 -0.09 4.82
C ASN A 128 -3.30 -1.37 5.01
N ALA A 129 -4.48 -1.45 4.37
CA ALA A 129 -5.38 -2.60 4.39
C ALA A 129 -5.83 -3.04 5.80
N SER A 130 -5.94 -2.11 6.74
CA SER A 130 -6.25 -2.38 8.15
C SER A 130 -7.70 -2.76 8.41
N ARG A 131 -8.60 -2.71 7.39
CA ARG A 131 -10.04 -2.90 7.54
C ARG A 131 -10.59 -3.88 6.50
N PRO A 132 -10.53 -5.19 6.76
CA PRO A 132 -11.02 -6.23 5.83
C PRO A 132 -12.48 -6.05 5.44
N GLU A 133 -13.33 -5.61 6.37
CA GLU A 133 -14.76 -5.36 6.13
C GLU A 133 -14.99 -4.20 5.14
N ALA A 134 -14.15 -3.17 5.19
CA ALA A 134 -14.22 -2.06 4.24
C ALA A 134 -13.79 -2.51 2.83
N VAL A 135 -12.77 -3.36 2.73
CA VAL A 135 -12.36 -3.97 1.46
C VAL A 135 -13.51 -4.79 0.86
N ALA A 136 -14.19 -5.61 1.68
CA ALA A 136 -15.34 -6.38 1.23
C ALA A 136 -16.46 -5.49 0.67
N ARG A 137 -16.82 -4.43 1.37
CA ARG A 137 -17.84 -3.47 0.93
C ARG A 137 -17.46 -2.81 -0.40
N LEU A 138 -16.22 -2.35 -0.53
CA LEU A 138 -15.75 -1.69 -1.75
C LEU A 138 -15.71 -2.63 -2.95
N ALA A 139 -15.39 -3.91 -2.76
CA ALA A 139 -15.43 -4.90 -3.82
C ALA A 139 -16.84 -5.05 -4.42
N THR A 140 -17.90 -4.96 -3.59
CA THR A 140 -19.29 -5.10 -4.06
C THR A 140 -19.79 -3.93 -4.90
N VAL A 141 -19.14 -2.78 -4.83
CA VAL A 141 -19.53 -1.56 -5.57
C VAL A 141 -18.63 -1.27 -6.77
N GLY A 142 -17.64 -2.11 -7.05
CA GLY A 142 -16.82 -2.01 -8.26
C GLY A 142 -15.38 -1.55 -8.05
N LEU A 143 -14.82 -1.71 -6.83
CA LEU A 143 -13.37 -1.75 -6.65
C LEU A 143 -12.81 -2.92 -7.46
N THR A 144 -11.72 -2.73 -8.19
CA THR A 144 -11.13 -3.77 -9.04
C THR A 144 -9.72 -4.18 -8.60
N SER A 145 -9.00 -3.30 -7.91
CA SER A 145 -7.69 -3.63 -7.37
C SER A 145 -7.44 -3.05 -5.99
N LEU A 146 -6.65 -3.79 -5.21
CA LEU A 146 -6.17 -3.41 -3.90
C LEU A 146 -4.64 -3.39 -3.93
N ARG A 147 -4.04 -2.26 -3.58
CA ARG A 147 -2.59 -2.14 -3.42
C ARG A 147 -2.25 -1.92 -1.96
N VAL A 148 -1.72 -2.96 -1.34
CA VAL A 148 -1.42 -3.02 0.08
C VAL A 148 -0.02 -2.48 0.33
N SER A 149 0.10 -1.48 1.17
CA SER A 149 1.39 -0.94 1.63
C SER A 149 2.01 -1.88 2.65
N LEU A 150 3.24 -2.32 2.39
CA LEU A 150 3.98 -3.24 3.24
C LEU A 150 5.46 -2.87 3.28
N ASN A 151 6.09 -3.04 4.45
CA ASN A 151 7.55 -2.97 4.59
C ASN A 151 8.16 -4.35 4.88
N SER A 152 7.40 -5.24 5.50
CA SER A 152 7.82 -6.58 5.89
C SER A 152 6.61 -7.47 6.10
N ALA A 153 6.76 -8.76 5.80
CA ALA A 153 5.78 -9.80 6.12
C ALA A 153 5.99 -10.39 7.54
N ARG A 154 6.99 -9.91 8.28
CA ARG A 154 7.25 -10.28 9.67
C ARG A 154 6.50 -9.33 10.60
N PRO A 155 5.70 -9.85 11.57
CA PRO A 155 4.85 -9.00 12.43
C PRO A 155 5.62 -7.95 13.22
N ASP A 156 6.77 -8.30 13.77
CA ASP A 156 7.66 -7.44 14.54
C ASP A 156 8.22 -6.27 13.70
N HIS A 157 8.71 -6.55 12.49
CA HIS A 157 9.20 -5.55 11.55
C HIS A 157 8.07 -4.66 11.04
N TYR A 158 6.91 -5.25 10.75
CA TYR A 158 5.71 -4.52 10.37
C TYR A 158 5.29 -3.52 11.44
N ALA A 159 5.15 -4.00 12.67
CA ALA A 159 4.72 -3.18 13.80
C ALA A 159 5.68 -2.00 14.07
N ARG A 160 6.99 -2.23 13.97
CA ARG A 160 8.00 -1.16 14.14
C ARG A 160 7.90 -0.06 13.10
N TYR A 161 7.63 -0.42 11.85
CA TYR A 161 7.54 0.56 10.77
C TYR A 161 6.18 1.27 10.75
N TYR A 162 5.07 0.50 10.77
CA TYR A 162 3.72 1.06 10.63
C TYR A 162 3.17 1.67 11.92
N ARG A 163 3.62 1.18 13.08
CA ARG A 163 3.12 1.63 14.40
C ARG A 163 1.59 1.69 14.42
N PRO A 164 0.91 0.55 14.18
CA PRO A 164 -0.54 0.50 14.06
C PRO A 164 -1.21 0.87 15.38
N THR A 165 -2.33 1.60 15.33
CA THR A 165 -3.04 2.03 16.53
C THR A 165 -4.06 1.00 17.01
N ASN A 166 -4.78 0.36 16.09
CA ASN A 166 -5.92 -0.51 16.40
C ASN A 166 -6.09 -1.66 15.41
N TYR A 167 -5.01 -2.12 14.81
CA TYR A 167 -4.97 -3.25 13.90
C TYR A 167 -3.58 -3.91 13.95
N SER A 168 -3.45 -5.07 13.34
CA SER A 168 -2.22 -5.86 13.27
C SER A 168 -1.91 -6.27 11.82
N LEU A 169 -0.76 -6.92 11.59
CA LEU A 169 -0.44 -7.51 10.29
C LEU A 169 -1.46 -8.60 9.91
N GLU A 170 -2.08 -9.30 10.88
CA GLU A 170 -3.10 -10.31 10.57
C GLU A 170 -4.36 -9.69 9.97
N ASP A 171 -4.77 -8.51 10.41
CA ASP A 171 -5.88 -7.78 9.78
C ASP A 171 -5.56 -7.42 8.32
N VAL A 172 -4.30 -7.04 8.05
CA VAL A 172 -3.82 -6.77 6.69
C VAL A 172 -3.87 -8.04 5.83
N ARG A 173 -3.40 -9.17 6.35
CA ARG A 173 -3.48 -10.48 5.68
C ARG A 173 -4.93 -10.88 5.43
N GLN A 174 -5.81 -10.66 6.40
CA GLN A 174 -7.24 -10.91 6.22
C GLN A 174 -7.85 -10.02 5.13
N ALA A 175 -7.45 -8.76 5.02
CA ALA A 175 -7.90 -7.86 3.95
C ALA A 175 -7.43 -8.34 2.56
N ILE A 176 -6.19 -8.85 2.45
CA ILE A 176 -5.66 -9.46 1.23
C ILE A 176 -6.51 -10.68 0.82
N ARG A 177 -6.74 -11.62 1.75
CA ARG A 177 -7.57 -12.82 1.53
C ARG A 177 -8.99 -12.44 1.12
N THR A 178 -9.58 -11.46 1.80
CA THR A 178 -10.93 -10.95 1.49
C THR A 178 -10.98 -10.35 0.09
N GLY A 179 -10.06 -9.45 -0.24
CA GLY A 179 -9.97 -8.88 -1.58
C GLY A 179 -9.82 -9.96 -2.65
N ARG A 180 -8.94 -10.91 -2.40
CA ARG A 180 -8.69 -12.03 -3.31
C ARG A 180 -9.93 -12.91 -3.53
N SER A 181 -10.63 -13.29 -2.46
CA SER A 181 -11.85 -14.12 -2.53
C SER A 181 -13.00 -13.43 -3.28
N LEU A 182 -13.00 -12.10 -3.30
CA LEU A 182 -13.98 -11.27 -4.01
C LEU A 182 -13.53 -10.86 -5.43
N GLY A 183 -12.45 -11.46 -5.94
CA GLY A 183 -12.00 -11.24 -7.31
C GLY A 183 -11.18 -9.98 -7.53
N LEU A 184 -10.70 -9.31 -6.49
CA LEU A 184 -9.81 -8.17 -6.65
C LEU A 184 -8.42 -8.62 -7.10
N TRP A 185 -7.79 -7.80 -7.95
CA TRP A 185 -6.35 -7.87 -8.15
C TRP A 185 -5.64 -7.31 -6.93
N VAL A 186 -4.86 -8.15 -6.24
CA VAL A 186 -4.13 -7.71 -5.06
C VAL A 186 -2.64 -7.55 -5.38
N SER A 187 -2.09 -6.38 -5.10
CA SER A 187 -0.67 -6.09 -5.21
C SER A 187 -0.09 -5.55 -3.90
N LEU A 188 1.20 -5.82 -3.67
CA LEU A 188 1.95 -5.21 -2.57
C LEU A 188 2.73 -4.00 -3.09
N ASN A 189 2.67 -2.90 -2.36
CA ASN A 189 3.57 -1.77 -2.47
C ASN A 189 4.64 -1.95 -1.39
N LEU A 190 5.71 -2.70 -1.73
CA LEU A 190 6.68 -3.21 -0.77
C LEU A 190 7.90 -2.30 -0.68
N LEU A 191 8.14 -1.76 0.51
CA LEU A 191 9.32 -0.98 0.80
C LEU A 191 10.54 -1.91 0.87
N TYR A 192 11.58 -1.60 0.10
CA TYR A 192 12.85 -2.30 0.14
C TYR A 192 13.88 -1.52 0.96
N PHE A 193 14.53 -2.22 1.89
CA PHE A 193 15.69 -1.73 2.61
C PHE A 193 16.69 -2.88 2.85
N PRO A 194 17.96 -2.75 2.39
CA PRO A 194 18.97 -3.79 2.53
C PRO A 194 19.18 -4.21 4.00
N GLY A 195 19.29 -5.52 4.24
CA GLY A 195 19.50 -6.06 5.58
C GLY A 195 18.24 -6.11 6.47
N ILE A 196 17.09 -5.64 5.94
CA ILE A 196 15.78 -5.74 6.62
C ILE A 196 14.82 -6.54 5.74
N THR A 197 14.63 -6.10 4.48
CA THR A 197 13.61 -6.67 3.58
C THR A 197 14.17 -7.71 2.61
N ASP A 198 15.45 -8.02 2.66
CA ASP A 198 16.13 -9.00 1.81
C ASP A 198 16.89 -10.07 2.60
N THR A 199 16.39 -10.37 3.80
CA THR A 199 16.93 -11.44 4.67
C THR A 199 16.26 -12.78 4.35
N GLU A 200 16.84 -13.89 4.84
CA GLU A 200 16.26 -15.21 4.68
C GLU A 200 14.90 -15.33 5.37
N ALA A 201 14.80 -14.82 6.59
CA ALA A 201 13.56 -14.83 7.37
C ALA A 201 12.45 -14.01 6.70
N GLU A 202 12.79 -12.87 6.07
CA GLU A 202 11.82 -12.10 5.30
C GLU A 202 11.37 -12.82 4.03
N LEU A 203 12.29 -13.52 3.34
CA LEU A 203 11.94 -14.30 2.15
C LEU A 203 10.91 -15.38 2.47
N GLU A 204 11.11 -16.13 3.56
CA GLU A 204 10.16 -17.14 4.02
C GLU A 204 8.79 -16.53 4.39
N ALA A 205 8.81 -15.48 5.20
CA ALA A 205 7.57 -14.82 5.63
C ALA A 205 6.79 -14.23 4.45
N LEU A 206 7.48 -13.56 3.53
CA LEU A 206 6.86 -12.94 2.36
C LEU A 206 6.34 -14.01 1.37
N ALA A 207 7.07 -15.09 1.16
CA ALA A 207 6.64 -16.18 0.29
C ALA A 207 5.36 -16.85 0.84
N ARG A 208 5.25 -17.02 2.17
CA ARG A 208 4.01 -17.50 2.81
C ARG A 208 2.86 -16.53 2.59
N LEU A 209 3.05 -15.25 2.88
CA LEU A 209 2.02 -14.23 2.68
C LEU A 209 1.55 -14.20 1.22
N VAL A 210 2.48 -14.19 0.27
CA VAL A 210 2.17 -14.19 -1.17
C VAL A 210 1.38 -15.43 -1.59
N GLY A 211 1.79 -16.61 -1.10
CA GLY A 211 1.18 -17.89 -1.46
C GLY A 211 -0.16 -18.11 -0.79
N GLU A 212 -0.23 -17.95 0.53
CA GLU A 212 -1.42 -18.25 1.32
C GLU A 212 -2.53 -17.21 1.15
N ASP A 213 -2.16 -15.91 1.13
CA ASP A 213 -3.15 -14.84 1.09
C ASP A 213 -3.52 -14.42 -0.36
N GLY A 214 -2.73 -14.82 -1.37
CA GLY A 214 -3.08 -14.69 -2.78
C GLY A 214 -2.69 -13.36 -3.41
N VAL A 215 -1.44 -12.93 -3.24
CA VAL A 215 -0.88 -11.74 -3.88
C VAL A 215 -0.53 -12.02 -5.35
N SER A 216 -0.95 -11.12 -6.24
CA SER A 216 -0.73 -11.22 -7.70
C SER A 216 0.54 -10.51 -8.17
N MET A 217 0.94 -9.42 -7.49
CA MET A 217 2.06 -8.58 -7.92
C MET A 217 2.75 -7.90 -6.74
N ILE A 218 4.06 -7.69 -6.86
CA ILE A 218 4.83 -6.80 -5.97
C ILE A 218 5.36 -5.61 -6.76
N GLN A 219 5.16 -4.42 -6.21
CA GLN A 219 5.79 -3.18 -6.64
C GLN A 219 6.83 -2.79 -5.59
N TRP A 220 8.09 -2.84 -5.96
CA TRP A 220 9.20 -2.48 -5.08
C TRP A 220 9.31 -0.97 -4.95
N ARG A 221 9.49 -0.48 -3.72
CA ARG A 221 9.66 0.94 -3.41
C ARG A 221 10.95 1.18 -2.67
N ASN A 222 11.62 2.24 -3.04
CA ASN A 222 12.78 2.71 -2.28
C ASN A 222 12.33 3.41 -1.00
N LEU A 223 13.24 3.45 -0.03
CA LEU A 223 13.09 4.28 1.15
C LEU A 223 13.02 5.76 0.76
N ASN A 224 12.13 6.51 1.41
CA ASN A 224 11.86 7.93 1.15
C ASN A 224 12.21 8.83 2.35
N ILE A 225 12.94 8.31 3.33
CA ILE A 225 13.43 9.03 4.51
C ILE A 225 14.92 8.75 4.73
N ASP A 226 15.49 9.37 5.74
CA ASP A 226 16.88 9.14 6.15
C ASP A 226 17.14 7.66 6.49
N PRO A 227 18.12 7.00 5.83
CA PRO A 227 18.40 5.59 6.04
C PRO A 227 18.88 5.23 7.44
N GLU A 228 19.70 6.11 8.08
CA GLU A 228 20.19 5.86 9.43
C GLU A 228 19.05 5.98 10.44
N TRP A 229 18.14 6.93 10.23
CA TRP A 229 16.93 7.05 11.04
C TRP A 229 16.06 5.81 10.91
N HIS A 230 15.80 5.34 9.68
CA HIS A 230 15.05 4.11 9.44
C HIS A 230 15.69 2.92 10.13
N PHE A 231 16.99 2.72 9.96
CA PHE A 231 17.74 1.63 10.57
C PHE A 231 17.63 1.67 12.11
N ARG A 232 17.86 2.84 12.72
CA ARG A 232 17.70 3.01 14.18
C ARG A 232 16.30 2.65 14.66
N GLN A 233 15.27 3.08 13.91
CA GLN A 233 13.88 2.75 14.27
C GLN A 233 13.59 1.25 14.19
N MET A 234 14.17 0.57 13.23
CA MET A 234 13.97 -0.88 13.08
C MET A 234 14.71 -1.70 14.15
N HIS A 235 15.85 -1.23 14.64
CA HIS A 235 16.71 -1.97 15.57
C HIS A 235 16.71 -1.43 17.01
N ALA A 236 16.03 -0.33 17.28
CA ALA A 236 15.96 0.22 18.65
C ALA A 236 15.07 -0.62 19.58
N ALA A 237 15.36 -0.58 20.89
CA ALA A 237 14.45 -1.11 21.89
C ALA A 237 13.12 -0.32 21.91
N THR A 238 12.03 -0.96 22.30
CA THR A 238 10.68 -0.38 22.26
C THR A 238 10.56 0.93 23.06
N ALA A 239 11.22 1.00 24.23
CA ALA A 239 11.22 2.21 25.05
C ALA A 239 11.82 3.44 24.34
N ALA A 240 12.74 3.23 23.39
CA ALA A 240 13.35 4.30 22.59
C ALA A 240 12.49 4.72 21.38
N LEU A 241 11.45 3.95 21.06
CA LEU A 241 10.57 4.20 19.91
C LEU A 241 9.27 4.88 20.29
N ALA A 242 8.87 4.79 21.57
CA ALA A 242 7.57 5.28 22.00
C ALA A 242 7.59 6.81 22.15
N PRO A 243 6.73 7.55 21.49
CA PRO A 243 6.49 8.96 21.81
C PRO A 243 5.80 9.09 23.17
N ASP A 244 5.05 8.08 23.59
CA ASP A 244 4.56 7.89 24.95
C ASP A 244 5.12 6.57 25.50
N PRO A 245 6.09 6.63 26.44
CA PRO A 245 6.70 5.44 27.01
C PRO A 245 5.71 4.56 27.81
N THR A 246 4.49 5.04 28.07
CA THR A 246 3.46 4.29 28.80
C THR A 246 2.60 3.41 27.89
N GLN A 247 2.66 3.59 26.57
CA GLN A 247 1.87 2.84 25.60
C GLN A 247 2.72 2.39 24.40
N PRO A 248 3.54 1.33 24.54
CA PRO A 248 4.17 0.74 23.36
C PRO A 248 3.09 0.23 22.41
N PRO A 249 3.31 0.35 21.08
CA PRO A 249 2.44 -0.30 20.12
C PRO A 249 2.31 -1.79 20.44
N ALA A 250 1.10 -2.33 20.34
CA ALA A 250 0.89 -3.76 20.48
C ALA A 250 1.85 -4.53 19.51
N ASP A 251 2.37 -5.66 19.94
CA ASP A 251 3.24 -6.57 19.18
C ASP A 251 4.66 -6.08 18.83
N VAL A 252 5.12 -4.97 19.37
CA VAL A 252 6.53 -4.57 19.21
C VAL A 252 7.39 -5.23 20.32
N PRO A 253 8.47 -5.96 19.95
CA PRO A 253 9.37 -6.58 20.92
C PRO A 253 9.95 -5.57 21.90
N ALA A 254 10.09 -5.95 23.17
CA ALA A 254 10.70 -5.12 24.22
C ALA A 254 12.18 -4.80 23.91
N GLU A 255 12.87 -5.75 23.30
CA GLU A 255 14.25 -5.63 22.83
C GLU A 255 14.31 -5.19 21.37
N GLY A 256 15.43 -4.63 20.96
CA GLY A 256 15.69 -4.28 19.57
C GLY A 256 15.77 -5.53 18.67
N LEU A 257 15.56 -5.34 17.37
CA LEU A 257 15.78 -6.42 16.40
C LEU A 257 17.27 -6.51 16.08
N ASP A 258 17.82 -7.73 16.08
CA ASP A 258 19.18 -7.95 15.64
C ASP A 258 19.32 -7.77 14.14
N PRO A 259 20.40 -7.13 13.65
CA PRO A 259 20.69 -7.06 12.22
C PRO A 259 20.89 -8.44 11.62
N GLU A 260 20.22 -8.70 10.50
CA GLU A 260 20.36 -9.94 9.73
C GLU A 260 21.15 -9.68 8.43
N PRO A 261 21.92 -10.64 7.90
CA PRO A 261 22.59 -10.47 6.62
C PRO A 261 21.58 -10.41 5.47
N GLY A 262 21.64 -9.34 4.68
CA GLY A 262 20.86 -9.20 3.45
C GLY A 262 21.48 -9.98 2.29
N MET A 263 20.64 -10.58 1.45
CA MET A 263 21.10 -11.30 0.24
C MET A 263 21.13 -10.43 -1.02
N GLY A 264 20.65 -9.19 -0.94
CA GLY A 264 20.47 -8.27 -2.07
C GLY A 264 19.19 -8.48 -2.86
N LEU A 265 18.61 -7.36 -3.34
CA LEU A 265 17.29 -7.34 -4.00
C LEU A 265 17.19 -8.32 -5.18
N THR A 266 18.20 -8.38 -6.03
CA THR A 266 18.14 -9.23 -7.24
C THR A 266 18.05 -10.72 -6.89
N ARG A 267 18.85 -11.17 -5.91
CA ARG A 267 18.82 -12.56 -5.43
C ARG A 267 17.51 -12.86 -4.73
N PHE A 268 17.04 -11.95 -3.88
CA PHE A 268 15.77 -12.06 -3.20
C PHE A 268 14.61 -12.22 -4.19
N MET A 269 14.52 -11.34 -5.20
CA MET A 269 13.47 -11.39 -6.22
C MET A 269 13.51 -12.72 -7.01
N LYS A 270 14.69 -13.20 -7.41
CA LYS A 270 14.83 -14.46 -8.12
C LYS A 270 14.34 -15.63 -7.28
N ARG A 271 14.73 -15.69 -6.01
CA ARG A 271 14.32 -16.74 -5.08
C ARG A 271 12.81 -16.72 -4.82
N LEU A 272 12.26 -15.54 -4.54
CA LEU A 272 10.82 -15.39 -4.36
C LEU A 272 10.04 -15.80 -5.61
N LYS A 273 10.52 -15.47 -6.80
CA LYS A 273 9.91 -15.88 -8.07
C LYS A 273 10.01 -17.40 -8.30
N LYS A 274 11.07 -18.06 -7.83
CA LYS A 274 11.20 -19.53 -7.88
C LYS A 274 10.15 -20.22 -7.02
N VAL A 275 9.86 -19.67 -5.82
CA VAL A 275 8.86 -20.21 -4.89
C VAL A 275 7.43 -19.83 -5.32
N CYS A 276 7.24 -18.61 -5.82
CA CYS A 276 5.94 -18.06 -6.26
C CYS A 276 5.97 -17.76 -7.77
N PRO A 277 5.93 -18.78 -8.67
CA PRO A 277 6.14 -18.58 -10.12
C PRO A 277 5.06 -17.71 -10.80
N TRP A 278 3.84 -17.63 -10.27
CA TRP A 278 2.77 -16.75 -10.78
C TRP A 278 2.98 -15.29 -10.41
N LEU A 279 3.76 -15.00 -9.35
CA LEU A 279 3.96 -13.64 -8.84
C LEU A 279 4.54 -12.72 -9.92
N ARG A 280 3.92 -11.57 -10.12
CA ARG A 280 4.43 -10.56 -11.06
C ARG A 280 5.22 -9.50 -10.30
N TYR A 281 6.19 -8.91 -10.99
CA TYR A 281 6.83 -7.68 -10.55
C TYR A 281 6.38 -6.55 -11.45
N GLY A 282 6.01 -5.43 -10.86
CA GLY A 282 5.51 -4.27 -11.59
C GLY A 282 5.95 -2.97 -10.97
N TYR A 283 5.64 -1.85 -11.63
CA TYR A 283 5.98 -0.52 -11.15
C TYR A 283 4.75 0.36 -10.95
N PHE A 284 3.71 0.17 -11.78
CA PHE A 284 2.47 0.93 -11.76
C PHE A 284 1.27 0.03 -11.47
N ASN A 285 0.14 0.65 -11.10
CA ASN A 285 -1.12 -0.07 -11.04
C ASN A 285 -1.50 -0.55 -12.45
N PRO A 286 -1.84 -1.83 -12.65
CA PRO A 286 -2.25 -2.33 -13.95
C PRO A 286 -3.66 -1.83 -14.30
N TYR A 287 -3.90 -1.57 -15.56
CA TYR A 287 -5.27 -1.44 -16.06
C TYR A 287 -5.90 -2.83 -16.15
N LEU A 288 -7.06 -2.99 -15.51
CA LEU A 288 -7.78 -4.27 -15.39
C LEU A 288 -9.20 -4.21 -15.97
N GLY A 289 -9.55 -3.09 -16.60
CA GLY A 289 -10.94 -2.84 -16.99
C GLY A 289 -11.84 -2.57 -15.79
N THR A 290 -13.14 -2.75 -16.00
CA THR A 290 -14.16 -2.54 -14.95
C THR A 290 -14.28 -3.73 -14.01
N GLN A 291 -13.91 -4.92 -14.46
CA GLN A 291 -13.83 -6.15 -13.65
C GLN A 291 -12.41 -6.70 -13.77
N ALA A 292 -11.83 -7.04 -12.62
CA ALA A 292 -10.52 -7.67 -12.59
C ALA A 292 -10.62 -9.14 -13.03
N GLU A 293 -9.93 -9.51 -14.11
CA GLU A 293 -9.66 -10.91 -14.41
C GLU A 293 -8.51 -11.39 -13.53
N VAL A 294 -8.85 -12.03 -12.44
CA VAL A 294 -7.86 -12.53 -11.49
C VAL A 294 -7.45 -13.95 -11.87
N SER A 295 -6.24 -14.10 -12.40
CA SER A 295 -5.63 -15.43 -12.47
C SER A 295 -5.37 -15.93 -11.03
N ALA A 296 -6.04 -17.02 -10.64
CA ALA A 296 -5.87 -17.62 -9.33
C ALA A 296 -4.42 -18.10 -9.14
N PRO A 297 -3.79 -17.89 -7.96
CA PRO A 297 -2.63 -18.68 -7.62
C PRO A 297 -3.03 -20.16 -7.61
N PRO A 298 -2.13 -21.09 -7.97
CA PRO A 298 -2.44 -22.49 -7.91
C PRO A 298 -2.87 -22.90 -6.49
N PRO A 299 -3.90 -23.75 -6.33
CA PRO A 299 -4.29 -24.25 -5.02
C PRO A 299 -3.24 -25.24 -4.52
N GLY A 300 -2.87 -25.17 -3.27
CA GLY A 300 -2.07 -26.21 -2.63
C GLY A 300 -1.45 -25.78 -1.31
N PRO A 301 -1.12 -26.72 -0.44
CA PRO A 301 -0.22 -26.46 0.66
C PRO A 301 1.17 -26.17 0.07
N TRP A 302 1.72 -25.02 0.42
CA TRP A 302 3.08 -24.64 0.03
C TRP A 302 4.06 -25.42 0.91
N GLU A 303 4.62 -26.48 0.37
CA GLU A 303 5.84 -27.06 0.92
C GLU A 303 6.99 -26.19 0.44
N PHE A 304 7.63 -25.48 1.39
CA PHE A 304 8.91 -24.86 1.12
C PHE A 304 9.88 -25.96 0.70
N PRO A 305 10.47 -25.91 -0.49
CA PRO A 305 11.59 -26.80 -0.77
C PRO A 305 12.63 -26.56 0.32
N THR A 306 13.01 -27.63 1.00
CA THR A 306 14.16 -27.62 1.91
C THR A 306 15.29 -26.90 1.18
N PRO A 307 15.97 -25.89 1.75
CA PRO A 307 17.07 -25.24 1.05
C PRO A 307 18.11 -26.30 0.71
N GLU A 308 18.17 -26.69 -0.54
CA GLU A 308 19.40 -27.32 -1.07
C GLU A 308 20.44 -26.21 -0.97
N ILE A 309 21.32 -26.35 0.00
CA ILE A 309 22.51 -25.52 0.13
C ILE A 309 23.37 -25.89 -1.08
N ASP A 310 23.17 -25.17 -2.18
CA ASP A 310 24.04 -25.25 -3.33
C ASP A 310 25.35 -24.55 -2.96
N ALA A 311 26.31 -25.37 -2.50
CA ALA A 311 27.63 -24.94 -2.06
C ALA A 311 28.54 -24.45 -3.22
N THR A 312 27.98 -24.24 -4.41
CA THR A 312 28.74 -23.97 -5.64
C THR A 312 28.56 -22.57 -6.23
N GLU A 313 27.82 -21.67 -5.58
CA GLU A 313 27.77 -20.23 -6.00
C GLU A 313 28.54 -19.35 -5.00
N GLU A 314 29.88 -19.37 -5.08
CA GLU A 314 30.77 -18.28 -4.63
C GLU A 314 30.80 -17.14 -5.66
#